data_49e3f485610b46b50463da553a5d22b7
#
_entry.id   49e3f485610b46b50463da553a5d22b7
#
_cell.length_a   1.000
_cell.length_b   1.000
_cell.length_c   1.000
_cell.angle_alpha   90.00
_cell.angle_beta   90.00
_cell.angle_gamma   90.00
#
_symmetry.space_group_name_H-M   'P 1'
#
loop_
_entity.id
_entity.type
_entity.pdbx_description
1 polymer ?
#
loop_
_entity_poly.entity_id
_entity_poly.type
_entity_poly.pdbx_seq_one_letter_code
_entity_poly.pdbx_strand_id
1 'polypeptide(L)'
;MYSIAALCIALAASSTILTSCEDDEDKTTTEVSGVLENGSTISGDITSNTTLAEGYEYKLSGGVHVKEGATLTIKPGVKITAIDDDTPDYILIEQGAKIDAQGTASNPIVMTSETPENKWGGIHICGKAHTNAESGSGSSEIGGAKYGGSDDKDNSGTLRYIRLEYTGFALDEEHEANGISFYGVGSGTTVDHIESYKGGDDGFEFFGGSVNVNNMVSFDSSDDSFDWTEGWNGSATNILAYQMSAEDDCLIEADNNGKNYDAVPVSRPTIKNAILIGNGGDGRGIRLRAGTQVILDNVVACGKNMPLTVETGQTETALKNGDATITNTTISANLNSKESIYTNEDFIKEPTNNIDATGITIEAAKGLNSWLNESWIVLK
;
A
#
# COMPACT_ATOMS: atom_id res chain seq x y z
N MET A 1 -22.64 -64.84 -24.27
CA MET A 1 -23.87 -64.70 -23.48
C MET A 1 -23.60 -63.61 -22.39
N TYR A 2 -24.45 -62.63 -22.44
CA TYR A 2 -24.55 -61.52 -21.53
C TYR A 2 -23.39 -60.49 -21.44
N SER A 3 -23.54 -59.45 -22.27
CA SER A 3 -22.90 -58.14 -22.13
C SER A 3 -23.48 -57.41 -20.90
N ILE A 4 -22.60 -56.75 -20.12
CA ILE A 4 -22.99 -55.72 -19.14
C ILE A 4 -22.39 -54.39 -19.61
N ALA A 5 -23.22 -53.50 -20.06
CA ALA A 5 -22.87 -52.12 -20.38
C ALA A 5 -22.78 -51.34 -19.08
N ALA A 6 -21.64 -50.62 -18.86
CA ALA A 6 -21.48 -49.66 -17.79
C ALA A 6 -22.06 -48.30 -18.23
N LEU A 7 -23.05 -47.85 -17.50
CA LEU A 7 -23.71 -46.53 -17.68
C LEU A 7 -22.96 -45.49 -16.85
N CYS A 8 -22.25 -44.55 -17.51
CA CYS A 8 -21.71 -43.38 -16.87
C CYS A 8 -22.86 -42.36 -16.66
N ILE A 9 -23.18 -42.12 -15.40
CA ILE A 9 -24.10 -41.01 -15.01
C ILE A 9 -23.25 -39.78 -14.75
N ALA A 10 -23.40 -38.77 -15.64
CA ALA A 10 -22.92 -37.43 -15.37
C ALA A 10 -23.92 -36.70 -14.46
N LEU A 11 -23.51 -36.35 -13.27
CA LEU A 11 -24.29 -35.43 -12.42
C LEU A 11 -24.03 -33.98 -12.92
N ALA A 12 -25.04 -33.43 -13.55
CA ALA A 12 -25.13 -31.96 -13.74
C ALA A 12 -25.74 -31.37 -12.46
N ALA A 13 -24.97 -30.56 -11.75
CA ALA A 13 -25.51 -29.75 -10.66
C ALA A 13 -26.27 -28.58 -11.26
N SER A 14 -27.59 -28.61 -11.23
CA SER A 14 -28.44 -27.48 -11.58
C SER A 14 -28.64 -26.59 -10.35
N SER A 15 -28.16 -25.36 -10.39
CA SER A 15 -28.51 -24.32 -9.42
C SER A 15 -29.96 -23.87 -9.67
N THR A 16 -30.84 -24.14 -8.72
CA THR A 16 -32.21 -23.62 -8.72
C THR A 16 -32.24 -22.23 -8.09
N ILE A 17 -32.59 -21.23 -8.89
CA ILE A 17 -32.96 -19.88 -8.40
C ILE A 17 -34.38 -20.00 -7.85
N LEU A 18 -34.55 -19.75 -6.56
CA LEU A 18 -35.85 -19.53 -5.93
C LEU A 18 -36.08 -18.02 -5.80
N THR A 19 -36.97 -17.48 -6.66
CA THR A 19 -37.55 -16.16 -6.46
C THR A 19 -38.70 -16.24 -5.47
N SER A 20 -38.58 -15.61 -4.32
CA SER A 20 -39.68 -15.29 -3.42
C SER A 20 -39.78 -13.77 -3.34
N CYS A 21 -40.93 -13.23 -3.77
CA CYS A 21 -41.30 -11.85 -3.50
C CYS A 21 -41.97 -11.77 -2.16
N GLU A 22 -41.47 -10.94 -1.25
CA GLU A 22 -42.26 -10.21 -0.26
C GLU A 22 -41.34 -9.10 0.31
N ASP A 23 -41.92 -7.91 0.45
CA ASP A 23 -41.26 -6.67 0.83
C ASP A 23 -40.68 -6.74 2.25
N ASP A 24 -39.34 -6.64 2.36
CA ASP A 24 -38.60 -6.07 3.47
C ASP A 24 -37.22 -5.67 2.93
N GLU A 25 -36.73 -4.48 3.30
CA GLU A 25 -35.41 -3.97 2.92
C GLU A 25 -34.30 -4.82 3.56
N ASP A 26 -34.09 -6.02 3.05
CA ASP A 26 -32.99 -6.89 3.42
C ASP A 26 -31.89 -6.73 2.38
N LYS A 27 -30.77 -6.12 2.79
CA LYS A 27 -29.55 -6.08 2.00
C LYS A 27 -29.12 -7.52 1.75
N THR A 28 -29.50 -8.06 0.59
CA THR A 28 -29.02 -9.37 0.14
C THR A 28 -27.51 -9.28 -0.09
N THR A 29 -26.74 -9.67 0.91
CA THR A 29 -25.32 -9.96 0.74
C THR A 29 -25.21 -11.14 -0.20
N THR A 30 -24.77 -10.90 -1.42
CA THR A 30 -24.49 -11.96 -2.38
C THR A 30 -23.22 -12.67 -1.92
N GLU A 31 -23.33 -13.90 -1.42
CA GLU A 31 -22.15 -14.72 -1.09
C GLU A 31 -21.37 -15.03 -2.36
N VAL A 32 -20.17 -14.45 -2.45
CA VAL A 32 -19.24 -14.68 -3.56
C VAL A 32 -18.32 -15.84 -3.18
N SER A 33 -18.30 -16.92 -3.96
CA SER A 33 -17.46 -18.09 -3.67
C SER A 33 -17.05 -18.88 -4.92
N GLY A 34 -15.93 -19.59 -4.82
CA GLY A 34 -15.41 -20.44 -5.89
C GLY A 34 -14.65 -19.66 -6.98
N VAL A 35 -14.68 -20.16 -8.20
CA VAL A 35 -14.05 -19.47 -9.35
C VAL A 35 -15.10 -18.63 -10.05
N LEU A 36 -14.85 -17.32 -10.14
CA LEU A 36 -15.78 -16.39 -10.77
C LEU A 36 -15.66 -16.42 -12.29
N GLU A 37 -16.80 -16.27 -12.96
CA GLU A 37 -16.87 -16.18 -14.41
C GLU A 37 -16.25 -14.86 -14.92
N ASN A 38 -15.72 -14.89 -16.14
CA ASN A 38 -15.18 -13.72 -16.79
C ASN A 38 -16.26 -12.63 -16.98
N GLY A 39 -15.93 -11.39 -16.64
CA GLY A 39 -16.88 -10.26 -16.72
C GLY A 39 -17.80 -10.12 -15.51
N SER A 40 -17.67 -10.98 -14.48
CA SER A 40 -18.46 -10.84 -13.26
C SER A 40 -18.13 -9.54 -12.51
N THR A 41 -19.13 -9.03 -11.79
CA THR A 41 -18.94 -7.96 -10.82
C THR A 41 -18.61 -8.57 -9.45
N ILE A 42 -17.58 -8.06 -8.79
CA ILE A 42 -17.19 -8.42 -7.43
C ILE A 42 -17.76 -7.33 -6.52
N SER A 43 -18.51 -7.72 -5.49
CA SER A 43 -19.10 -6.80 -4.52
C SER A 43 -19.44 -7.52 -3.22
N GLY A 44 -19.52 -6.78 -2.09
CA GLY A 44 -19.97 -7.30 -0.79
C GLY A 44 -19.00 -8.28 -0.13
N ASP A 45 -19.53 -9.16 0.71
CA ASP A 45 -18.74 -10.03 1.58
C ASP A 45 -18.25 -11.30 0.86
N ILE A 46 -16.94 -11.58 0.95
CA ILE A 46 -16.33 -12.85 0.55
C ILE A 46 -16.10 -13.67 1.83
N THR A 47 -17.02 -14.61 2.10
CA THR A 47 -17.02 -15.45 3.30
C THR A 47 -16.37 -16.83 3.10
N SER A 48 -15.98 -17.16 1.87
CA SER A 48 -15.30 -18.40 1.50
C SER A 48 -14.25 -18.15 0.41
N ASN A 49 -13.36 -19.13 0.20
CA ASN A 49 -12.30 -19.00 -0.77
C ASN A 49 -12.83 -18.71 -2.18
N THR A 50 -12.41 -17.59 -2.75
CA THR A 50 -12.84 -17.07 -4.04
C THR A 50 -11.64 -16.87 -4.95
N THR A 51 -11.77 -17.23 -6.23
CA THR A 51 -10.68 -17.15 -7.21
C THR A 51 -11.08 -16.34 -8.43
N LEU A 52 -10.27 -15.36 -8.75
CA LEU A 52 -10.28 -14.63 -10.01
C LEU A 52 -9.30 -15.33 -10.96
N ALA A 53 -9.83 -15.89 -12.06
CA ALA A 53 -9.07 -16.78 -12.94
C ALA A 53 -8.10 -16.01 -13.85
N GLU A 54 -7.01 -16.68 -14.24
CA GLU A 54 -5.91 -16.13 -15.03
C GLU A 54 -6.39 -15.44 -16.31
N GLY A 55 -5.96 -14.20 -16.52
CA GLY A 55 -6.24 -13.41 -17.72
C GLY A 55 -7.70 -12.96 -17.88
N TYR A 56 -8.54 -13.12 -16.85
CA TYR A 56 -9.92 -12.67 -16.87
C TYR A 56 -10.05 -11.19 -16.45
N GLU A 57 -11.15 -10.59 -16.88
CA GLU A 57 -11.52 -9.23 -16.51
C GLU A 57 -12.72 -9.26 -15.58
N TYR A 58 -12.69 -8.42 -14.54
CA TYR A 58 -13.74 -8.30 -13.54
C TYR A 58 -14.09 -6.84 -13.32
N LYS A 59 -15.30 -6.58 -12.85
CA LYS A 59 -15.75 -5.28 -12.37
C LYS A 59 -15.74 -5.28 -10.85
N LEU A 60 -15.45 -4.13 -10.26
CA LEU A 60 -15.58 -3.89 -8.83
C LEU A 60 -16.71 -2.87 -8.62
N SER A 61 -17.65 -3.15 -7.72
CA SER A 61 -18.73 -2.24 -7.36
C SER A 61 -18.98 -2.27 -5.86
N GLY A 62 -18.75 -1.14 -5.21
CA GLY A 62 -18.81 -1.01 -3.76
C GLY A 62 -17.67 -1.70 -3.02
N GLY A 63 -17.75 -1.70 -1.69
CA GLY A 63 -16.76 -2.35 -0.84
C GLY A 63 -16.81 -3.87 -0.94
N VAL A 64 -15.65 -4.49 -1.19
CA VAL A 64 -15.47 -5.95 -1.12
C VAL A 64 -14.74 -6.28 0.18
N HIS A 65 -15.38 -7.02 1.07
CA HIS A 65 -14.84 -7.42 2.36
C HIS A 65 -14.48 -8.90 2.38
N VAL A 66 -13.20 -9.23 2.41
CA VAL A 66 -12.75 -10.62 2.60
C VAL A 66 -12.76 -10.92 4.09
N LYS A 67 -13.64 -11.83 4.49
CA LYS A 67 -13.93 -12.13 5.90
C LYS A 67 -12.95 -13.18 6.47
N GLU A 68 -12.82 -13.19 7.80
CA GLU A 68 -11.98 -14.14 8.53
C GLU A 68 -12.16 -15.58 8.02
N GLY A 69 -11.04 -16.25 7.73
CA GLY A 69 -11.00 -17.62 7.22
C GLY A 69 -11.12 -17.75 5.70
N ALA A 70 -11.56 -16.70 5.00
CA ALA A 70 -11.61 -16.68 3.54
C ALA A 70 -10.28 -16.20 2.90
N THR A 71 -10.05 -16.62 1.67
CA THR A 71 -8.94 -16.17 0.83
C THR A 71 -9.46 -15.67 -0.52
N LEU A 72 -9.13 -14.43 -0.87
CA LEU A 72 -9.30 -13.92 -2.23
C LEU A 72 -8.04 -14.24 -3.03
N THR A 73 -8.15 -15.14 -4.00
CA THR A 73 -7.06 -15.50 -4.91
C THR A 73 -7.20 -14.78 -6.23
N ILE A 74 -6.17 -14.04 -6.65
CA ILE A 74 -6.14 -13.29 -7.91
C ILE A 74 -4.98 -13.83 -8.75
N LYS A 75 -5.29 -14.41 -9.90
CA LYS A 75 -4.29 -15.06 -10.76
C LYS A 75 -3.60 -14.07 -11.71
N PRO A 76 -2.43 -14.45 -12.32
CA PRO A 76 -1.70 -13.57 -13.24
C PRO A 76 -2.57 -13.03 -14.37
N GLY A 77 -2.33 -11.77 -14.76
CA GLY A 77 -3.00 -11.11 -15.88
C GLY A 77 -4.48 -10.78 -15.64
N VAL A 78 -4.98 -10.96 -14.42
CA VAL A 78 -6.33 -10.50 -14.07
C VAL A 78 -6.38 -8.97 -14.13
N LYS A 79 -7.47 -8.46 -14.72
CA LYS A 79 -7.81 -7.05 -14.67
C LYS A 79 -9.08 -6.84 -13.84
N ILE A 80 -9.03 -5.92 -12.88
CA ILE A 80 -10.19 -5.49 -12.09
C ILE A 80 -10.42 -4.01 -12.40
N THR A 81 -11.65 -3.66 -12.77
CA THR A 81 -12.03 -2.28 -13.08
C THR A 81 -13.13 -1.83 -12.13
N ALA A 82 -12.82 -0.85 -11.28
CA ALA A 82 -13.80 -0.15 -10.46
C ALA A 82 -14.74 0.65 -11.35
N ILE A 83 -16.05 0.49 -11.16
CA ILE A 83 -17.06 1.10 -12.03
C ILE A 83 -17.50 2.45 -11.48
N ASP A 84 -17.91 3.35 -12.37
CA ASP A 84 -18.40 4.67 -12.00
C ASP A 84 -19.92 4.61 -11.74
N ASP A 85 -20.30 4.23 -10.52
CA ASP A 85 -21.70 4.03 -10.13
C ASP A 85 -22.10 4.78 -8.83
N ASP A 86 -21.34 5.82 -8.46
CA ASP A 86 -21.53 6.63 -7.26
C ASP A 86 -21.34 5.84 -5.94
N THR A 87 -20.79 4.61 -5.97
CA THR A 87 -20.46 3.84 -4.77
C THR A 87 -18.95 3.84 -4.53
N PRO A 88 -18.49 3.93 -3.26
CA PRO A 88 -17.07 3.80 -2.94
C PRO A 88 -16.56 2.38 -3.20
N ASP A 89 -15.71 2.21 -4.21
CA ASP A 89 -15.12 0.93 -4.60
C ASP A 89 -13.81 0.69 -3.86
N TYR A 90 -13.67 -0.42 -3.15
CA TYR A 90 -12.43 -0.81 -2.46
C TYR A 90 -12.39 -2.31 -2.18
N ILE A 91 -11.19 -2.82 -1.87
CA ILE A 91 -10.99 -4.20 -1.41
C ILE A 91 -10.41 -4.18 0.00
N LEU A 92 -11.13 -4.74 0.95
CA LEU A 92 -10.75 -4.82 2.36
C LEU A 92 -10.51 -6.26 2.79
N ILE A 93 -9.30 -6.54 3.25
CA ILE A 93 -8.90 -7.84 3.81
C ILE A 93 -8.97 -7.72 5.33
N GLU A 94 -10.01 -8.29 5.93
CA GLU A 94 -10.22 -8.20 7.38
C GLU A 94 -9.26 -9.12 8.15
N GLN A 95 -9.11 -8.90 9.45
CA GLN A 95 -8.25 -9.74 10.30
C GLN A 95 -8.58 -11.23 10.17
N GLY A 96 -7.56 -12.03 9.87
CA GLY A 96 -7.71 -13.49 9.69
C GLY A 96 -8.19 -13.91 8.31
N ALA A 97 -8.51 -12.97 7.42
CA ALA A 97 -8.67 -13.21 6.00
C ALA A 97 -7.31 -13.16 5.28
N LYS A 98 -7.29 -13.53 4.00
CA LYS A 98 -6.09 -13.48 3.17
C LYS A 98 -6.35 -12.98 1.76
N ILE A 99 -5.34 -12.34 1.20
CA ILE A 99 -5.24 -12.06 -0.23
C ILE A 99 -4.06 -12.87 -0.82
N ASP A 100 -4.30 -13.62 -1.88
CA ASP A 100 -3.26 -14.32 -2.66
C ASP A 100 -3.28 -13.79 -4.09
N ALA A 101 -2.67 -12.62 -4.30
CA ALA A 101 -2.65 -11.88 -5.57
C ALA A 101 -1.24 -11.95 -6.15
N GLN A 102 -1.02 -12.91 -7.05
CA GLN A 102 0.30 -13.17 -7.61
C GLN A 102 0.29 -13.06 -9.13
N GLY A 103 0.60 -11.87 -9.65
CA GLY A 103 0.94 -11.64 -11.04
C GLY A 103 2.35 -12.14 -11.37
N THR A 104 2.81 -11.78 -12.56
CA THR A 104 4.21 -11.99 -13.02
C THR A 104 4.69 -10.72 -13.74
N ALA A 105 5.99 -10.58 -13.94
CA ALA A 105 6.53 -9.42 -14.66
C ALA A 105 5.93 -9.24 -16.07
N SER A 106 5.60 -10.34 -16.75
CA SER A 106 4.99 -10.32 -18.10
C SER A 106 3.45 -10.29 -18.09
N ASN A 107 2.82 -10.74 -16.99
CA ASN A 107 1.38 -10.76 -16.81
C ASN A 107 1.02 -10.21 -15.42
N PRO A 108 1.21 -8.90 -15.19
CA PRO A 108 0.85 -8.29 -13.90
C PRO A 108 -0.67 -8.34 -13.69
N ILE A 109 -1.07 -8.29 -12.43
CA ILE A 109 -2.45 -7.99 -12.07
C ILE A 109 -2.62 -6.47 -12.19
N VAL A 110 -3.70 -6.02 -12.84
CA VAL A 110 -4.01 -4.59 -12.97
C VAL A 110 -5.35 -4.31 -12.33
N MET A 111 -5.36 -3.39 -11.37
CA MET A 111 -6.58 -2.89 -10.76
C MET A 111 -6.68 -1.40 -11.07
N THR A 112 -7.76 -0.99 -11.68
CA THR A 112 -7.92 0.36 -12.24
C THR A 112 -9.35 0.83 -12.09
N SER A 113 -9.64 2.09 -12.42
CA SER A 113 -10.99 2.61 -12.56
C SER A 113 -11.41 2.74 -14.02
N GLU A 114 -12.70 2.94 -14.28
CA GLU A 114 -13.23 3.14 -15.66
C GLU A 114 -12.64 4.41 -16.29
N THR A 115 -12.41 5.45 -15.50
CA THR A 115 -11.78 6.71 -15.95
C THR A 115 -10.74 7.17 -14.94
N PRO A 116 -9.72 7.92 -15.36
CA PRO A 116 -8.69 8.45 -14.42
C PRO A 116 -9.27 9.43 -13.37
N GLU A 117 -10.39 10.05 -13.66
CA GLU A 117 -11.07 11.00 -12.78
C GLU A 117 -11.89 10.30 -11.70
N ASN A 118 -12.39 9.11 -11.98
CA ASN A 118 -13.10 8.28 -11.00
C ASN A 118 -12.09 7.52 -10.16
N LYS A 119 -11.69 8.09 -9.03
CA LYS A 119 -10.74 7.45 -8.11
C LYS A 119 -11.44 6.33 -7.34
N TRP A 120 -10.74 5.22 -7.13
CA TRP A 120 -11.23 4.10 -6.34
C TRP A 120 -10.38 3.90 -5.07
N GLY A 121 -10.90 3.17 -4.11
CA GLY A 121 -10.34 3.10 -2.76
C GLY A 121 -9.17 2.14 -2.56
N GLY A 122 -8.60 1.55 -3.58
CA GLY A 122 -7.41 0.70 -3.41
C GLY A 122 -7.64 -0.57 -2.58
N ILE A 123 -6.58 -1.01 -1.90
CA ILE A 123 -6.57 -2.23 -1.09
C ILE A 123 -6.26 -1.88 0.37
N HIS A 124 -7.10 -2.33 1.29
CA HIS A 124 -6.92 -2.17 2.74
C HIS A 124 -6.67 -3.55 3.36
N ILE A 125 -5.61 -3.70 4.17
CA ILE A 125 -5.24 -4.99 4.77
C ILE A 125 -5.13 -4.81 6.28
N CYS A 126 -5.98 -5.50 7.04
CA CYS A 126 -6.04 -5.48 8.49
C CYS A 126 -5.37 -6.72 9.08
N GLY A 127 -4.21 -6.54 9.70
CA GLY A 127 -3.43 -7.61 10.33
C GLY A 127 -3.57 -7.65 11.86
N LYS A 128 -2.90 -8.62 12.47
CA LYS A 128 -2.89 -8.89 13.92
C LYS A 128 -1.55 -8.49 14.59
N ALA A 129 -0.66 -7.79 13.87
CA ALA A 129 0.58 -7.28 14.44
C ALA A 129 0.32 -6.03 15.31
N HIS A 130 1.36 -5.54 15.95
CA HIS A 130 1.25 -4.40 16.85
C HIS A 130 0.81 -3.10 16.14
N THR A 131 0.20 -2.21 16.92
CA THR A 131 0.09 -0.78 16.63
C THR A 131 0.30 -0.03 17.95
N ASN A 132 0.85 1.17 17.89
CA ASN A 132 0.92 2.07 19.04
C ASN A 132 -0.25 3.05 19.13
N ALA A 133 -1.31 2.82 18.34
CA ALA A 133 -2.59 3.45 18.53
C ALA A 133 -3.13 3.18 19.94
N GLU A 134 -4.05 4.02 20.41
CA GLU A 134 -4.64 3.87 21.73
C GLU A 134 -5.23 2.47 21.93
N SER A 135 -4.89 1.80 23.01
CA SER A 135 -5.27 0.42 23.34
C SER A 135 -4.63 -0.68 22.45
N GLY A 136 -3.64 -0.38 21.59
CA GLY A 136 -2.97 -1.36 20.73
C GLY A 136 -3.87 -1.96 19.66
N SER A 137 -4.90 -1.22 19.25
CA SER A 137 -5.82 -1.58 18.16
C SER A 137 -6.47 -0.34 17.58
N GLY A 138 -6.92 -0.43 16.32
CA GLY A 138 -7.64 0.61 15.62
C GLY A 138 -8.73 0.05 14.70
N SER A 139 -9.34 0.93 13.94
CA SER A 139 -10.26 0.61 12.84
C SER A 139 -9.72 1.22 11.56
N SER A 140 -9.77 0.47 10.45
CA SER A 140 -9.36 0.99 9.15
C SER A 140 -10.20 2.20 8.74
N GLU A 141 -9.61 3.17 8.09
CA GLU A 141 -10.26 4.40 7.63
C GLU A 141 -11.42 4.09 6.69
N ILE A 142 -11.21 3.17 5.78
CA ILE A 142 -12.26 2.68 4.88
C ILE A 142 -12.78 1.33 5.38
N GLY A 143 -14.11 1.20 5.44
CA GLY A 143 -14.82 -0.02 5.83
C GLY A 143 -14.82 -0.32 7.34
N GLY A 144 -14.08 0.43 8.17
CA GLY A 144 -14.14 0.36 9.64
C GLY A 144 -13.73 -0.99 10.23
N ALA A 145 -12.88 -1.78 9.57
CA ALA A 145 -12.45 -3.09 10.04
C ALA A 145 -11.38 -2.96 11.14
N LYS A 146 -11.48 -3.82 12.13
CA LYS A 146 -10.51 -3.87 13.23
C LYS A 146 -9.13 -4.32 12.77
N TYR A 147 -8.08 -3.67 13.29
CA TYR A 147 -6.69 -4.12 13.15
C TYR A 147 -5.93 -4.02 14.47
N GLY A 148 -4.68 -4.53 14.45
CA GLY A 148 -3.79 -4.50 15.60
C GLY A 148 -3.90 -5.74 16.49
N GLY A 149 -2.91 -5.93 17.33
CA GLY A 149 -2.76 -7.09 18.20
C GLY A 149 -1.32 -7.24 18.69
N SER A 150 -0.83 -8.47 18.73
CA SER A 150 0.52 -8.78 19.21
C SER A 150 1.24 -9.86 18.41
N ASP A 151 0.69 -10.22 17.24
CA ASP A 151 1.32 -11.22 16.36
C ASP A 151 2.10 -10.53 15.25
N ASP A 152 3.33 -10.10 15.53
CA ASP A 152 4.21 -9.44 14.56
C ASP A 152 4.61 -10.35 13.39
N LYS A 153 4.25 -11.64 13.43
CA LYS A 153 4.43 -12.59 12.33
C LYS A 153 3.12 -12.93 11.63
N ASP A 154 2.06 -12.19 11.90
CA ASP A 154 0.78 -12.33 11.19
C ASP A 154 0.99 -12.37 9.67
N ASN A 155 0.15 -13.15 9.00
CA ASN A 155 0.23 -13.38 7.58
C ASN A 155 -1.12 -13.16 6.92
N SER A 156 -1.27 -12.01 6.30
CA SER A 156 -2.46 -11.62 5.54
C SER A 156 -2.40 -12.06 4.05
N GLY A 157 -1.33 -12.77 3.64
CA GLY A 157 -1.23 -13.35 2.30
C GLY A 157 -0.01 -12.95 1.50
N THR A 158 -0.17 -12.91 0.18
CA THR A 158 0.90 -12.60 -0.79
C THR A 158 0.39 -11.65 -1.86
N LEU A 159 1.11 -10.54 -2.06
CA LEU A 159 0.87 -9.56 -3.11
C LEU A 159 2.13 -9.44 -3.96
N ARG A 160 2.02 -9.75 -5.26
CA ARG A 160 3.17 -9.68 -6.19
C ARG A 160 2.76 -9.25 -7.57
N TYR A 161 3.58 -8.40 -8.20
CA TYR A 161 3.40 -7.91 -9.56
C TYR A 161 1.98 -7.37 -9.78
N ILE A 162 1.65 -6.34 -9.00
CA ILE A 162 0.35 -5.68 -9.04
C ILE A 162 0.57 -4.22 -9.44
N ARG A 163 -0.24 -3.71 -10.34
CA ARG A 163 -0.36 -2.28 -10.59
C ARG A 163 -1.76 -1.80 -10.21
N LEU A 164 -1.79 -0.79 -9.35
CA LEU A 164 -2.98 -0.08 -8.91
C LEU A 164 -2.99 1.27 -9.63
N GLU A 165 -4.02 1.53 -10.41
CA GLU A 165 -4.13 2.77 -11.18
C GLU A 165 -5.31 3.59 -10.67
N TYR A 166 -5.09 4.91 -10.47
CA TYR A 166 -6.13 5.89 -10.15
C TYR A 166 -6.87 5.58 -8.84
N THR A 167 -6.14 5.14 -7.83
CA THR A 167 -6.63 5.01 -6.45
C THR A 167 -6.76 6.38 -5.78
N GLY A 168 -7.19 6.45 -4.54
CA GLY A 168 -7.17 7.67 -3.76
C GLY A 168 -8.46 8.47 -3.85
N PHE A 169 -9.58 7.94 -3.33
CA PHE A 169 -10.76 8.75 -3.08
C PHE A 169 -10.86 9.09 -1.59
N ALA A 170 -11.43 10.24 -1.26
CA ALA A 170 -11.75 10.61 0.11
C ALA A 170 -13.26 10.45 0.37
N LEU A 171 -13.64 9.79 1.48
CA LEU A 171 -15.01 9.80 1.98
C LEU A 171 -15.31 11.13 2.70
N ASP A 172 -14.34 11.61 3.45
CA ASP A 172 -14.32 12.91 4.14
C ASP A 172 -12.87 13.29 4.47
N GLU A 173 -12.65 14.36 5.25
CA GLU A 173 -11.30 14.85 5.60
C GLU A 173 -10.51 13.93 6.57
N GLU A 174 -11.15 12.89 7.14
CA GLU A 174 -10.54 11.96 8.10
C GLU A 174 -10.53 10.50 7.58
N HIS A 175 -11.14 10.22 6.42
CA HIS A 175 -11.29 8.88 5.86
C HIS A 175 -10.90 8.90 4.38
N GLU A 176 -9.63 8.71 4.15
CA GLU A 176 -8.99 8.73 2.84
C GLU A 176 -8.56 7.31 2.44
N ALA A 177 -8.55 7.08 1.14
CA ALA A 177 -8.21 5.77 0.60
C ALA A 177 -6.96 5.86 -0.26
N ASN A 178 -5.99 5.07 0.08
CA ASN A 178 -4.67 5.03 -0.54
C ASN A 178 -4.58 4.01 -1.69
N GLY A 179 -3.40 3.87 -2.28
CA GLY A 179 -3.10 2.73 -3.15
C GLY A 179 -3.21 1.42 -2.37
N ILE A 180 -2.38 1.26 -1.33
CA ILE A 180 -2.54 0.19 -0.34
C ILE A 180 -2.32 0.76 1.06
N SER A 181 -3.27 0.51 1.97
CA SER A 181 -3.13 0.77 3.39
C SER A 181 -2.86 -0.53 4.16
N PHE A 182 -1.77 -0.57 4.92
CA PHE A 182 -1.33 -1.71 5.73
C PHE A 182 -1.60 -1.44 7.22
N TYR A 183 -2.70 -1.91 7.75
CA TYR A 183 -3.12 -1.71 9.14
C TYR A 183 -2.65 -2.86 10.03
N GLY A 184 -1.63 -2.69 10.83
CA GLY A 184 -1.11 -3.72 11.75
C GLY A 184 -0.71 -5.01 11.05
N VAL A 185 -0.18 -4.93 9.82
CA VAL A 185 0.18 -6.10 9.02
C VAL A 185 1.51 -6.67 9.48
N GLY A 186 1.57 -7.98 9.67
CA GLY A 186 2.75 -8.67 10.19
C GLY A 186 3.77 -9.08 9.13
N SER A 187 4.98 -9.41 9.59
CA SER A 187 6.13 -9.80 8.76
C SER A 187 5.98 -11.14 8.03
N GLY A 188 4.93 -11.90 8.32
CA GLY A 188 4.59 -13.12 7.58
C GLY A 188 3.91 -12.84 6.24
N THR A 189 3.42 -11.62 6.02
CA THR A 189 2.82 -11.19 4.75
C THR A 189 3.91 -10.87 3.73
N THR A 190 3.73 -11.31 2.50
CA THR A 190 4.67 -11.05 1.40
C THR A 190 4.15 -9.93 0.52
N VAL A 191 4.93 -8.86 0.33
CA VAL A 191 4.61 -7.73 -0.55
C VAL A 191 5.83 -7.42 -1.42
N ASP A 192 5.69 -7.55 -2.74
CA ASP A 192 6.83 -7.45 -3.63
C ASP A 192 6.39 -7.10 -5.07
N HIS A 193 7.04 -6.14 -5.72
CA HIS A 193 6.74 -5.65 -7.06
C HIS A 193 5.32 -5.09 -7.19
N ILE A 194 5.06 -3.96 -6.50
CA ILE A 194 3.78 -3.26 -6.53
C ILE A 194 4.00 -1.84 -7.05
N GLU A 195 3.12 -1.39 -7.93
CA GLU A 195 3.05 -0.01 -8.41
C GLU A 195 1.72 0.64 -8.02
N SER A 196 1.77 1.81 -7.39
CA SER A 196 0.68 2.79 -7.32
C SER A 196 0.92 3.83 -8.41
N TYR A 197 -0.04 3.99 -9.32
CA TYR A 197 0.06 4.83 -10.51
C TYR A 197 -1.03 5.89 -10.52
N LYS A 198 -0.64 7.16 -10.39
CA LYS A 198 -1.51 8.34 -10.47
C LYS A 198 -2.66 8.30 -9.46
N GLY A 199 -2.31 8.02 -8.21
CA GLY A 199 -3.22 8.10 -7.07
C GLY A 199 -3.70 9.53 -6.82
N GLY A 200 -4.88 9.68 -6.24
CA GLY A 200 -5.43 10.95 -5.76
C GLY A 200 -5.12 11.20 -4.28
N ASP A 201 -4.47 10.25 -3.64
CA ASP A 201 -4.04 10.25 -2.27
C ASP A 201 -2.73 9.47 -2.16
N ASP A 202 -2.38 8.89 -0.99
CA ASP A 202 -1.10 8.20 -0.82
C ASP A 202 -0.92 7.02 -1.76
N GLY A 203 0.35 6.78 -2.13
CA GLY A 203 0.72 5.55 -2.81
C GLY A 203 0.62 4.34 -1.90
N PHE A 204 1.25 4.41 -0.75
CA PHE A 204 1.31 3.33 0.25
C PHE A 204 1.38 3.90 1.66
N GLU A 205 0.49 3.44 2.55
CA GLU A 205 0.48 3.87 3.94
C GLU A 205 0.53 2.70 4.92
N PHE A 206 1.27 2.88 6.03
CA PHE A 206 1.55 1.85 7.03
C PHE A 206 1.15 2.31 8.43
N PHE A 207 0.09 1.73 8.97
CA PHE A 207 -0.41 1.95 10.32
C PHE A 207 0.10 0.84 11.26
N GLY A 208 1.25 1.05 11.87
CA GLY A 208 1.86 0.02 12.73
C GLY A 208 2.29 -1.25 11.97
N GLY A 209 2.47 -2.32 12.71
CA GLY A 209 2.87 -3.61 12.17
C GLY A 209 4.35 -3.73 11.81
N SER A 210 4.68 -4.84 11.16
CA SER A 210 6.06 -5.23 10.85
C SER A 210 6.22 -5.78 9.44
N VAL A 211 5.28 -5.48 8.54
CA VAL A 211 5.34 -5.91 7.14
C VAL A 211 6.59 -5.37 6.45
N ASN A 212 7.22 -6.24 5.66
CA ASN A 212 8.36 -5.88 4.81
C ASN A 212 7.91 -5.82 3.36
N VAL A 213 8.25 -4.74 2.67
CA VAL A 213 7.92 -4.53 1.27
C VAL A 213 9.16 -4.38 0.41
N ASN A 214 9.11 -4.89 -0.82
CA ASN A 214 10.23 -4.81 -1.76
C ASN A 214 9.74 -4.39 -3.14
N ASN A 215 10.61 -3.69 -3.90
CA ASN A 215 10.37 -3.30 -5.28
C ASN A 215 9.03 -2.55 -5.46
N MET A 216 8.87 -1.46 -4.70
CA MET A 216 7.66 -0.65 -4.70
C MET A 216 7.86 0.62 -5.54
N VAL A 217 6.85 0.96 -6.31
CA VAL A 217 6.82 2.18 -7.12
C VAL A 217 5.57 2.98 -6.76
N SER A 218 5.75 4.22 -6.32
CA SER A 218 4.68 5.23 -6.31
C SER A 218 4.98 6.24 -7.42
N PHE A 219 4.13 6.26 -8.43
CA PHE A 219 4.26 7.17 -9.57
C PHE A 219 3.08 8.13 -9.59
N ASP A 220 3.36 9.40 -9.28
CA ASP A 220 2.42 10.53 -9.39
C ASP A 220 1.20 10.38 -8.46
N SER A 221 1.44 10.00 -7.20
CA SER A 221 0.47 10.12 -6.11
C SER A 221 0.40 11.58 -5.69
N SER A 222 -0.82 12.12 -5.52
CA SER A 222 -1.02 13.55 -5.30
C SER A 222 -0.86 14.01 -3.85
N ASP A 223 -0.93 13.09 -2.89
CA ASP A 223 -0.49 13.32 -1.53
C ASP A 223 0.87 12.66 -1.32
N ASP A 224 1.05 11.76 -0.38
CA ASP A 224 2.34 11.17 -0.11
C ASP A 224 2.62 9.93 -0.98
N SER A 225 3.87 9.72 -1.36
CA SER A 225 4.23 8.49 -2.08
C SER A 225 4.33 7.29 -1.15
N PHE A 226 4.89 7.49 0.05
CA PHE A 226 4.97 6.52 1.13
C PHE A 226 4.74 7.23 2.46
N ASP A 227 3.75 6.81 3.23
CA ASP A 227 3.51 7.29 4.58
C ASP A 227 3.59 6.17 5.61
N TRP A 228 3.96 6.50 6.85
CA TRP A 228 3.86 5.58 7.98
C TRP A 228 3.61 6.28 9.29
N THR A 229 2.86 5.59 10.12
CA THR A 229 2.51 6.02 11.48
C THR A 229 2.36 4.81 12.40
N GLU A 230 1.93 5.03 13.61
CA GLU A 230 1.45 4.05 14.57
C GLU A 230 2.42 2.90 14.90
N GLY A 231 3.72 3.14 14.80
CA GLY A 231 4.72 2.18 15.26
C GLY A 231 5.17 1.17 14.20
N TRP A 232 4.97 1.42 12.91
CA TRP A 232 5.51 0.53 11.88
C TRP A 232 7.03 0.35 12.02
N ASN A 233 7.47 -0.91 12.07
CA ASN A 233 8.88 -1.25 12.26
C ASN A 233 9.41 -2.30 11.25
N GLY A 234 8.72 -2.47 10.14
CA GLY A 234 9.15 -3.31 9.03
C GLY A 234 10.25 -2.69 8.17
N SER A 235 10.25 -3.00 6.89
CA SER A 235 11.21 -2.43 5.95
C SER A 235 10.59 -2.17 4.57
N ALA A 236 11.10 -1.13 3.88
CA ALA A 236 10.88 -0.93 2.45
C ALA A 236 12.23 -0.92 1.72
N THR A 237 12.40 -1.84 0.79
CA THR A 237 13.66 -2.01 0.05
C THR A 237 13.43 -1.91 -1.45
N ASN A 238 14.32 -1.21 -2.17
CA ASN A 238 14.20 -0.94 -3.60
C ASN A 238 12.91 -0.20 -3.91
N ILE A 239 12.77 1.05 -3.46
CA ILE A 239 11.59 1.86 -3.71
C ILE A 239 11.88 3.02 -4.66
N LEU A 240 10.89 3.37 -5.46
CA LEU A 240 10.86 4.57 -6.29
C LEU A 240 9.63 5.39 -5.93
N ALA A 241 9.81 6.65 -5.58
CA ALA A 241 8.78 7.66 -5.54
C ALA A 241 9.05 8.70 -6.64
N TYR A 242 8.05 9.00 -7.46
CA TYR A 242 8.15 10.00 -8.51
C TYR A 242 6.88 10.83 -8.56
N GLN A 243 6.98 12.12 -8.28
CA GLN A 243 5.87 13.07 -8.35
C GLN A 243 6.10 14.06 -9.49
N MET A 244 5.06 14.28 -10.30
CA MET A 244 5.11 15.14 -11.50
C MET A 244 4.61 16.55 -11.22
N SER A 245 3.77 16.75 -10.21
CA SER A 245 3.24 18.05 -9.83
C SER A 245 4.07 18.69 -8.72
N ALA A 246 4.12 20.02 -8.74
CA ALA A 246 4.66 20.82 -7.63
C ALA A 246 3.66 20.96 -6.46
N GLU A 247 2.41 20.56 -6.68
CA GLU A 247 1.34 20.59 -5.68
C GLU A 247 1.25 19.31 -4.85
N ASP A 248 1.88 18.21 -5.31
CA ASP A 248 1.95 16.95 -4.57
C ASP A 248 2.73 17.13 -3.26
N ASP A 249 2.34 16.45 -2.16
CA ASP A 249 2.96 16.66 -0.86
C ASP A 249 4.28 15.88 -0.70
N CYS A 250 4.41 14.87 0.12
CA CYS A 250 5.72 14.28 0.42
C CYS A 250 6.06 13.06 -0.47
N LEU A 251 7.34 12.86 -0.75
CA LEU A 251 7.81 11.58 -1.29
C LEU A 251 7.88 10.51 -0.19
N ILE A 252 8.12 10.95 1.05
CA ILE A 252 7.96 10.16 2.27
C ILE A 252 7.45 11.09 3.38
N GLU A 253 6.32 10.77 3.98
CA GLU A 253 5.89 11.28 5.28
C GLU A 253 6.14 10.22 6.37
N ALA A 254 6.48 10.63 7.60
CA ALA A 254 7.04 9.68 8.56
C ALA A 254 6.73 10.07 10.00
N ASP A 255 5.76 9.39 10.58
CA ASP A 255 5.34 9.61 11.96
C ASP A 255 5.63 8.41 12.88
N ASN A 256 5.85 8.67 14.16
CA ASN A 256 5.65 7.63 15.16
C ASN A 256 4.17 7.55 15.55
N ASN A 257 3.63 8.67 16.04
CA ASN A 257 2.21 8.80 16.39
C ASN A 257 1.87 10.28 16.55
N GLY A 258 0.97 10.80 15.74
CA GLY A 258 0.61 12.21 15.71
C GLY A 258 -0.01 12.75 17.02
N LYS A 259 -0.52 11.86 17.89
CA LYS A 259 -1.13 12.23 19.18
C LYS A 259 -0.19 12.04 20.38
N ASN A 260 0.79 11.12 20.25
CA ASN A 260 1.75 10.82 21.30
C ASN A 260 3.11 10.47 20.70
N TYR A 261 4.00 11.44 20.62
CA TYR A 261 5.33 11.30 20.00
C TYR A 261 6.24 10.27 20.68
N ASP A 262 5.95 9.90 21.93
CA ASP A 262 6.68 8.90 22.72
C ASP A 262 5.95 7.55 22.76
N ALA A 263 4.94 7.33 21.88
CA ALA A 263 4.20 6.08 21.81
C ALA A 263 5.11 4.89 21.48
N VAL A 264 4.77 3.74 22.06
CA VAL A 264 5.52 2.49 21.87
C VAL A 264 4.59 1.34 21.47
N PRO A 265 5.06 0.40 20.61
CA PRO A 265 6.38 0.37 19.95
C PRO A 265 6.56 1.56 19.01
N VAL A 266 7.78 2.07 18.93
CA VAL A 266 8.08 3.25 18.10
C VAL A 266 8.15 2.88 16.63
N SER A 267 7.69 3.79 15.74
CA SER A 267 7.93 3.67 14.29
C SER A 267 9.42 3.72 14.02
N ARG A 268 9.97 2.57 13.63
CA ARG A 268 11.40 2.42 13.34
C ARG A 268 11.65 1.55 12.11
N PRO A 269 11.07 1.90 10.97
CA PRO A 269 11.28 1.12 9.75
C PRO A 269 12.70 1.29 9.20
N THR A 270 13.10 0.31 8.37
CA THR A 270 14.32 0.41 7.55
C THR A 270 13.93 0.72 6.10
N ILE A 271 14.33 1.88 5.61
CA ILE A 271 14.18 2.28 4.19
C ILE A 271 15.52 2.13 3.51
N LYS A 272 15.58 1.28 2.50
CA LYS A 272 16.83 0.95 1.83
C LYS A 272 16.74 0.98 0.31
N ASN A 273 17.78 1.52 -0.34
CA ASN A 273 17.84 1.64 -1.80
C ASN A 273 16.62 2.43 -2.34
N ALA A 274 16.41 3.64 -1.85
CA ALA A 274 15.29 4.48 -2.23
C ALA A 274 15.73 5.58 -3.21
N ILE A 275 14.93 5.78 -4.26
CA ILE A 275 15.05 6.90 -5.19
C ILE A 275 13.77 7.72 -5.12
N LEU A 276 13.90 8.96 -4.68
CA LEU A 276 12.82 9.87 -4.38
C LEU A 276 12.98 11.13 -5.24
N ILE A 277 12.09 11.31 -6.21
CA ILE A 277 12.16 12.38 -7.20
C ILE A 277 10.85 13.18 -7.19
N GLY A 278 10.90 14.42 -6.77
CA GLY A 278 9.78 15.35 -6.81
C GLY A 278 9.92 16.39 -7.95
N ASN A 279 8.98 17.32 -8.01
CA ASN A 279 8.93 18.39 -9.02
C ASN A 279 8.71 19.77 -8.39
N GLY A 280 9.61 20.19 -7.51
CA GLY A 280 9.51 21.48 -6.82
C GLY A 280 8.41 21.53 -5.75
N GLY A 281 7.84 22.70 -5.55
CA GLY A 281 6.72 22.92 -4.62
C GLY A 281 7.14 23.06 -3.14
N ASP A 282 6.13 23.23 -2.29
CA ASP A 282 6.27 23.35 -0.84
C ASP A 282 6.23 22.01 -0.10
N GLY A 283 5.81 20.94 -0.80
CA GLY A 283 5.90 19.57 -0.30
C GLY A 283 7.34 19.14 -0.05
N ARG A 284 7.53 18.12 0.78
CA ARG A 284 8.86 17.67 1.20
C ARG A 284 9.31 16.44 0.40
N GLY A 285 10.61 16.28 0.29
CA GLY A 285 11.18 15.01 -0.16
C GLY A 285 10.93 13.94 0.89
N ILE A 286 11.60 14.07 2.03
CA ILE A 286 11.40 13.22 3.21
C ILE A 286 11.00 14.13 4.37
N ARG A 287 9.89 13.82 5.03
CA ARG A 287 9.40 14.52 6.21
C ARG A 287 9.40 13.59 7.42
N LEU A 288 10.34 13.76 8.33
CA LEU A 288 10.47 12.99 9.56
C LEU A 288 9.89 13.78 10.72
N ARG A 289 8.84 13.27 11.38
CA ARG A 289 8.16 14.00 12.47
C ARG A 289 7.62 13.06 13.57
N ALA A 290 6.93 13.64 14.54
CA ALA A 290 6.16 12.96 15.58
C ALA A 290 6.89 11.81 16.31
N GLY A 291 8.22 11.89 16.43
CA GLY A 291 9.01 10.90 17.19
C GLY A 291 9.49 9.68 16.42
N THR A 292 9.32 9.63 15.08
CA THR A 292 9.79 8.50 14.26
C THR A 292 11.32 8.28 14.40
N GLN A 293 11.75 7.02 14.36
CA GLN A 293 13.16 6.59 14.52
C GLN A 293 13.67 5.81 13.30
N VAL A 294 13.37 6.31 12.11
CA VAL A 294 13.68 5.65 10.83
C VAL A 294 15.17 5.31 10.68
N ILE A 295 15.46 4.23 9.94
CA ILE A 295 16.78 3.88 9.44
C ILE A 295 16.77 4.10 7.92
N LEU A 296 17.45 5.16 7.44
CA LEU A 296 17.64 5.42 6.01
C LEU A 296 19.04 4.92 5.60
N ASP A 297 19.10 4.07 4.56
CA ASP A 297 20.35 3.54 4.02
C ASP A 297 20.30 3.50 2.48
N ASN A 298 21.21 4.18 1.83
CA ASN A 298 21.31 4.31 0.38
C ASN A 298 20.05 4.95 -0.24
N VAL A 299 19.82 6.22 0.11
CA VAL A 299 18.65 7.02 -0.33
C VAL A 299 19.11 8.21 -1.15
N VAL A 300 18.42 8.49 -2.25
CA VAL A 300 18.56 9.74 -3.00
C VAL A 300 17.23 10.47 -2.97
N ALA A 301 17.22 11.70 -2.44
CA ALA A 301 16.04 12.57 -2.40
C ALA A 301 16.31 13.90 -3.12
N CYS A 302 15.56 14.18 -4.17
CA CYS A 302 15.74 15.38 -4.99
C CYS A 302 14.44 15.88 -5.60
N GLY A 303 14.50 17.07 -6.20
CA GLY A 303 13.39 17.67 -6.94
C GLY A 303 12.39 18.46 -6.08
N LYS A 304 12.27 18.22 -4.79
CA LYS A 304 11.51 19.07 -3.86
C LYS A 304 12.40 20.20 -3.32
N ASN A 305 11.78 21.36 -2.99
CA ASN A 305 12.49 22.50 -2.40
C ASN A 305 13.10 22.16 -1.02
N MET A 306 12.47 21.26 -0.28
CA MET A 306 12.91 20.72 1.01
C MET A 306 13.11 19.21 0.91
N PRO A 307 14.26 18.72 0.40
CA PRO A 307 14.46 17.28 0.15
C PRO A 307 14.48 16.43 1.42
N LEU A 308 14.82 17.01 2.56
CA LEU A 308 14.75 16.38 3.88
C LEU A 308 14.33 17.43 4.93
N THR A 309 13.24 17.16 5.60
CA THR A 309 12.76 17.94 6.76
C THR A 309 12.72 17.05 7.99
N VAL A 310 13.23 17.54 9.11
CA VAL A 310 13.14 16.89 10.42
C VAL A 310 12.36 17.81 11.34
N GLU A 311 11.24 17.31 11.86
CA GLU A 311 10.32 18.05 12.71
C GLU A 311 10.18 17.33 14.07
N THR A 312 9.86 18.09 15.11
CA THR A 312 9.72 17.67 16.50
C THR A 312 11.03 17.32 17.22
N GLY A 313 11.13 17.75 18.46
CA GLY A 313 12.34 17.55 19.27
C GLY A 313 12.66 16.08 19.52
N GLN A 314 11.65 15.20 19.58
CA GLN A 314 11.84 13.76 19.73
C GLN A 314 12.56 13.16 18.52
N THR A 315 12.10 13.47 17.32
CA THR A 315 12.69 12.95 16.06
C THR A 315 14.13 13.46 15.88
N GLU A 316 14.34 14.77 16.06
CA GLU A 316 15.69 15.35 15.96
C GLU A 316 16.63 14.78 17.01
N THR A 317 16.14 14.57 18.26
CA THR A 317 16.91 13.95 19.33
C THR A 317 17.25 12.49 19.03
N ALA A 318 16.32 11.73 18.47
CA ALA A 318 16.57 10.35 18.05
C ALA A 318 17.70 10.25 17.01
N LEU A 319 17.70 11.12 16.01
CA LEU A 319 18.80 11.22 15.04
C LEU A 319 20.13 11.63 15.72
N LYS A 320 20.08 12.59 16.62
CA LYS A 320 21.28 13.08 17.32
C LYS A 320 21.92 12.01 18.21
N ASN A 321 21.11 11.16 18.82
CA ASN A 321 21.55 10.09 19.72
C ASN A 321 21.90 8.79 18.99
N GLY A 322 21.50 8.62 17.72
CA GLY A 322 21.68 7.41 16.94
C GLY A 322 20.56 6.36 17.12
N ASP A 323 19.43 6.74 17.73
CA ASP A 323 18.23 5.88 17.78
C ASP A 323 17.56 5.80 16.40
N ALA A 324 17.60 6.88 15.62
CA ALA A 324 17.37 6.93 14.20
C ALA A 324 18.67 7.16 13.45
N THR A 325 18.80 6.69 12.21
CA THR A 325 20.05 6.81 11.44
C THR A 325 19.80 7.16 9.98
N ILE A 326 20.69 7.99 9.42
CA ILE A 326 20.69 8.34 8.00
C ILE A 326 22.12 8.12 7.48
N THR A 327 22.29 7.13 6.60
CA THR A 327 23.59 6.73 6.04
C THR A 327 23.50 6.57 4.54
N ASN A 328 24.61 6.73 3.83
CA ASN A 328 24.67 6.58 2.37
C ASN A 328 23.60 7.41 1.61
N THR A 329 23.22 8.56 2.17
CA THR A 329 22.07 9.34 1.68
C THR A 329 22.53 10.62 0.98
N THR A 330 21.99 10.88 -0.20
CA THR A 330 22.20 12.12 -0.96
C THR A 330 20.91 12.92 -1.03
N ILE A 331 20.96 14.19 -0.61
CA ILE A 331 19.85 15.14 -0.70
C ILE A 331 20.21 16.32 -1.59
N SER A 332 19.25 16.87 -2.34
CA SER A 332 19.52 17.90 -3.34
C SER A 332 19.72 19.32 -2.78
N ALA A 333 19.42 19.54 -1.52
CA ALA A 333 19.62 20.81 -0.80
C ALA A 333 19.86 20.55 0.69
N ASN A 334 20.18 21.59 1.44
CA ASN A 334 20.28 21.50 2.90
C ASN A 334 19.00 20.96 3.52
N LEU A 335 19.14 20.10 4.52
CA LEU A 335 18.01 19.67 5.33
C LEU A 335 17.39 20.86 6.10
N ASN A 336 16.09 20.77 6.33
CA ASN A 336 15.33 21.70 7.15
C ASN A 336 15.09 21.07 8.55
N SER A 337 15.82 21.55 9.55
CA SER A 337 15.65 21.15 10.95
C SER A 337 14.78 22.19 11.65
N LYS A 338 13.64 21.79 12.19
CA LYS A 338 12.67 22.73 12.82
C LYS A 338 13.11 23.18 14.20
N GLU A 339 13.71 22.29 15.00
CA GLU A 339 14.16 22.56 16.37
C GLU A 339 15.66 22.85 16.45
N SER A 340 16.39 22.69 15.34
CA SER A 340 17.83 22.90 15.23
C SER A 340 18.67 22.01 16.17
N ILE A 341 18.17 20.81 16.51
CA ILE A 341 18.88 19.80 17.31
C ILE A 341 19.73 18.91 16.40
N TYR A 342 19.16 18.46 15.26
CA TYR A 342 19.87 17.72 14.22
C TYR A 342 20.04 18.60 12.99
N THR A 343 21.26 18.96 12.66
CA THR A 343 21.58 19.99 11.67
C THR A 343 22.28 19.42 10.42
N ASN A 344 22.48 20.28 9.40
CA ASN A 344 23.32 19.91 8.25
C ASN A 344 24.73 19.46 8.65
N GLU A 345 25.30 20.07 9.69
CA GLU A 345 26.62 19.65 10.20
C GLU A 345 26.57 18.23 10.75
N ASP A 346 25.47 17.84 11.40
CA ASP A 346 25.31 16.47 11.90
C ASP A 346 25.08 15.49 10.75
N PHE A 347 24.26 15.86 9.76
CA PHE A 347 24.02 15.04 8.57
C PHE A 347 25.30 14.74 7.81
N ILE A 348 26.16 15.73 7.56
CA ILE A 348 27.43 15.55 6.82
C ILE A 348 28.59 14.99 7.68
N LYS A 349 28.40 14.88 9.02
CA LYS A 349 29.37 14.13 9.86
C LYS A 349 29.39 12.65 9.51
N GLU A 350 28.29 12.10 9.06
CA GLU A 350 28.28 10.75 8.48
C GLU A 350 28.95 10.85 7.09
N PRO A 351 30.16 10.26 6.92
CA PRO A 351 30.99 10.52 5.74
C PRO A 351 30.41 9.95 4.45
N THR A 352 29.39 9.12 4.55
CA THR A 352 28.66 8.53 3.40
C THR A 352 27.48 9.38 2.94
N ASN A 353 27.09 10.40 3.72
CA ASN A 353 26.01 11.32 3.37
C ASN A 353 26.55 12.48 2.51
N ASN A 354 25.71 12.97 1.61
CA ASN A 354 26.08 14.02 0.66
C ASN A 354 24.95 15.01 0.41
N ILE A 355 25.31 16.25 0.10
CA ILE A 355 24.40 17.27 -0.42
C ILE A 355 24.85 17.60 -1.85
N ASP A 356 24.03 17.22 -2.83
CA ASP A 356 24.31 17.39 -4.25
C ASP A 356 23.08 17.90 -5.01
N ALA A 357 23.10 19.14 -5.39
CA ALA A 357 22.02 19.81 -6.11
C ALA A 357 21.73 19.23 -7.52
N THR A 358 22.59 18.36 -8.04
CA THR A 358 22.39 17.75 -9.37
C THR A 358 21.16 16.83 -9.38
N GLY A 359 20.90 16.12 -8.26
CA GLY A 359 19.82 15.14 -8.16
C GLY A 359 19.98 13.96 -9.13
N ILE A 360 18.88 13.24 -9.36
CA ILE A 360 18.81 12.12 -10.31
C ILE A 360 17.54 12.24 -11.16
N THR A 361 17.62 11.80 -12.41
CA THR A 361 16.46 11.70 -13.30
C THR A 361 15.89 10.29 -13.30
N ILE A 362 14.62 10.13 -13.73
CA ILE A 362 14.00 8.81 -13.86
C ILE A 362 14.77 7.88 -14.80
N GLU A 363 15.34 8.41 -15.88
CA GLU A 363 16.14 7.62 -16.82
C GLU A 363 17.47 7.17 -16.20
N ALA A 364 18.10 7.99 -15.37
CA ALA A 364 19.29 7.59 -14.62
C ALA A 364 18.92 6.53 -13.55
N ALA A 365 17.78 6.68 -12.87
CA ALA A 365 17.25 5.70 -11.93
C ALA A 365 17.04 4.33 -12.58
N LYS A 366 16.45 4.28 -13.78
CA LYS A 366 16.30 3.06 -14.60
C LYS A 366 17.64 2.46 -15.00
N GLY A 367 18.64 3.28 -15.27
CA GLY A 367 19.99 2.84 -15.59
C GLY A 367 20.70 2.16 -14.41
N LEU A 368 20.42 2.60 -13.18
CA LEU A 368 20.97 2.05 -11.95
C LEU A 368 20.20 0.81 -11.45
N ASN A 369 18.91 0.71 -11.75
CA ASN A 369 18.01 -0.30 -11.23
C ASN A 369 17.26 -1.00 -12.37
N SER A 370 17.78 -2.14 -12.82
CA SER A 370 17.23 -2.86 -13.99
C SER A 370 15.77 -3.27 -13.83
N TRP A 371 15.30 -3.53 -12.60
CA TRP A 371 13.93 -3.89 -12.31
C TRP A 371 12.92 -2.79 -12.68
N LEU A 372 13.35 -1.50 -12.69
CA LEU A 372 12.52 -0.38 -13.14
C LEU A 372 12.23 -0.39 -14.66
N ASN A 373 12.83 -1.29 -15.41
CA ASN A 373 12.59 -1.47 -16.84
C ASN A 373 11.66 -2.67 -17.14
N GLU A 374 11.17 -3.35 -16.12
CA GLU A 374 10.26 -4.47 -16.30
C GLU A 374 8.86 -4.01 -16.73
N SER A 375 8.11 -4.88 -17.43
CA SER A 375 6.86 -4.52 -18.10
C SER A 375 5.67 -4.33 -17.16
N TRP A 376 5.80 -4.68 -15.88
CA TRP A 376 4.75 -4.44 -14.90
C TRP A 376 4.66 -2.97 -14.45
N ILE A 377 5.69 -2.17 -14.71
CA ILE A 377 5.81 -0.76 -14.32
C ILE A 377 5.42 0.15 -15.48
N VAL A 378 4.74 1.26 -15.16
CA VAL A 378 4.39 2.35 -16.09
C VAL A 378 4.90 3.68 -15.53
N LEU A 379 5.97 4.22 -16.10
CA LEU A 379 6.60 5.48 -15.70
C LEU A 379 6.43 6.55 -16.81
N LYS A 380 5.20 7.01 -17.07
CA LYS A 380 4.88 8.00 -18.12
C LYS A 380 3.52 8.70 -17.93
#